data_08f20a7dd4bc558381951c398bd98d62
#
_entry.id   08f20a7dd4bc558381951c398bd98d62
#
_cell.length_a   1.000
_cell.length_b   1.000
_cell.length_c   1.000
_cell.angle_alpha   90.00
_cell.angle_beta   90.00
_cell.angle_gamma   90.00
#
_symmetry.space_group_name_H-M   'P 1'
#
loop_
_entity.id
_entity.type
_entity.pdbx_description
1 polymer ?
#
loop_
_entity_poly.entity_id
_entity_poly.type
_entity_poly.pdbx_seq_one_letter_code
_entity_poly.pdbx_strand_id
1 'polypeptide(L)'
;MSRVMAVDIGASSYRVIEGTYREGRLAMKVLARYKHGPILEGGRYHWDVYGMARNMAEVIRQAAMKGEPVLSIGFDSFGTDFGLLDESGQLLDKPLAYRDSISDGMYEKYFREEERRYPAVGGTFWTTCTAHILKGMEETDYEPLKKARHLLFMPDLMAFFFTGKTVNETTIATTSRLLNIGKREWDYAFIESLGLSGSIFHPLKEAGTMVGRLREEIAAGVPNLKDTAVIAAACHDTASAVVTIPELPACSFISSGTWSVKGIVADAPYVSTKARDYKMCNEGQPWGKYRLIRNITGLWLVEECARYWKQKGMDIQIPELARQAQKEAAFPSMIYTDAPDFARQGDMPEKIRAYCQRTGQEMPEH
;
A
#
# COMPACT_ATOMS: atom_id res chain seq x y z
N MET A 1 -4.46 -28.67 -13.45
CA MET A 1 -5.20 -27.48 -12.99
C MET A 1 -4.52 -26.99 -11.71
N SER A 2 -4.20 -25.71 -11.61
CA SER A 2 -3.58 -25.13 -10.41
C SER A 2 -4.57 -24.19 -9.75
N ARG A 3 -4.73 -24.31 -8.44
CA ARG A 3 -5.64 -23.48 -7.64
C ARG A 3 -4.84 -22.69 -6.59
N VAL A 4 -5.04 -21.41 -6.55
CA VAL A 4 -4.34 -20.50 -5.63
C VAL A 4 -5.33 -19.56 -4.96
N MET A 5 -4.97 -18.99 -3.83
CA MET A 5 -5.72 -17.93 -3.17
C MET A 5 -4.88 -16.66 -3.10
N ALA A 6 -5.51 -15.53 -3.34
CA ALA A 6 -4.91 -14.21 -3.16
C ALA A 6 -5.76 -13.40 -2.18
N VAL A 7 -5.10 -12.63 -1.34
CA VAL A 7 -5.74 -11.71 -0.41
C VAL A 7 -5.21 -10.31 -0.68
N ASP A 8 -6.09 -9.43 -1.14
CA ASP A 8 -5.79 -8.03 -1.45
C ASP A 8 -6.38 -7.15 -0.33
N ILE A 9 -5.50 -6.46 0.39
CA ILE A 9 -5.83 -5.64 1.56
C ILE A 9 -5.68 -4.17 1.20
N GLY A 10 -6.76 -3.55 0.74
CA GLY A 10 -6.80 -2.10 0.54
C GLY A 10 -7.14 -1.34 1.84
N ALA A 11 -6.97 -0.03 1.87
CA ALA A 11 -7.20 0.81 3.05
C ALA A 11 -8.69 0.90 3.50
N SER A 12 -9.65 0.56 2.65
CA SER A 12 -11.09 0.65 2.95
C SER A 12 -11.85 -0.67 2.82
N SER A 13 -11.24 -1.67 2.23
CA SER A 13 -11.80 -3.02 2.10
C SER A 13 -10.70 -4.02 1.80
N TYR A 14 -10.89 -5.28 2.20
CA TYR A 14 -10.05 -6.39 1.76
C TYR A 14 -10.90 -7.47 1.11
N ARG A 15 -10.28 -8.27 0.27
CA ARG A 15 -10.96 -9.35 -0.47
C ARG A 15 -10.12 -10.61 -0.51
N VAL A 16 -10.81 -11.75 -0.51
CA VAL A 16 -10.23 -13.06 -0.74
C VAL A 16 -10.63 -13.51 -2.14
N ILE A 17 -9.66 -13.88 -2.94
CA ILE A 17 -9.84 -14.21 -4.36
C ILE A 17 -9.31 -15.62 -4.58
N GLU A 18 -10.08 -16.45 -5.27
CA GLU A 18 -9.64 -17.72 -5.80
C GLU A 18 -9.17 -17.54 -7.25
N GLY A 19 -7.96 -17.99 -7.54
CA GLY A 19 -7.42 -18.10 -8.88
C GLY A 19 -7.33 -19.56 -9.31
N THR A 20 -7.81 -19.87 -10.50
CA THR A 20 -7.72 -21.19 -11.11
C THR A 20 -7.02 -21.07 -12.45
N TYR A 21 -5.87 -21.73 -12.59
CA TYR A 21 -5.13 -21.75 -13.86
C TYR A 21 -5.29 -23.11 -14.56
N ARG A 22 -5.78 -23.07 -15.76
CA ARG A 22 -5.99 -24.27 -16.60
C ARG A 22 -5.75 -23.92 -18.06
N GLU A 23 -4.94 -24.73 -18.76
CA GLU A 23 -4.72 -24.65 -20.22
C GLU A 23 -4.37 -23.23 -20.70
N GLY A 24 -3.45 -22.56 -20.00
CA GLY A 24 -3.01 -21.20 -20.35
C GLY A 24 -3.98 -20.08 -19.95
N ARG A 25 -5.10 -20.40 -19.28
CA ARG A 25 -6.10 -19.42 -18.86
C ARG A 25 -6.19 -19.31 -17.34
N LEU A 26 -6.23 -18.09 -16.85
CA LEU A 26 -6.48 -17.77 -15.45
C LEU A 26 -7.96 -17.34 -15.30
N ALA A 27 -8.70 -18.06 -14.48
CA ALA A 27 -10.02 -17.64 -14.02
C ALA A 27 -9.91 -17.15 -12.58
N MET A 28 -10.55 -16.04 -12.27
CA MET A 28 -10.56 -15.45 -10.92
C MET A 28 -11.99 -15.32 -10.41
N LYS A 29 -12.15 -15.60 -9.11
CA LYS A 29 -13.44 -15.46 -8.42
C LYS A 29 -13.23 -14.78 -7.07
N VAL A 30 -13.87 -13.65 -6.85
CA VAL A 30 -13.92 -13.03 -5.52
C VAL A 30 -14.82 -13.90 -4.64
N LEU A 31 -14.24 -14.48 -3.59
CA LEU A 31 -14.93 -15.33 -2.63
C LEU A 31 -15.64 -14.49 -1.57
N ALA A 32 -14.98 -13.46 -1.07
CA ALA A 32 -15.53 -12.53 -0.11
C ALA A 32 -14.89 -11.16 -0.24
N ARG A 33 -15.62 -10.12 0.15
CA ARG A 33 -15.14 -8.75 0.32
C ARG A 33 -15.68 -8.20 1.63
N TYR A 34 -14.79 -7.63 2.43
CA TYR A 34 -15.12 -7.02 3.71
C TYR A 34 -14.75 -5.53 3.68
N LYS A 35 -15.67 -4.68 4.09
CA LYS A 35 -15.35 -3.30 4.41
C LYS A 35 -14.60 -3.26 5.73
N HIS A 36 -13.58 -2.44 5.81
CA HIS A 36 -12.86 -2.14 7.03
C HIS A 36 -12.29 -0.72 7.01
N GLY A 37 -11.72 -0.31 8.10
CA GLY A 37 -11.02 0.96 8.23
C GLY A 37 -10.36 1.03 9.60
N PRO A 38 -9.57 2.08 9.86
CA PRO A 38 -8.99 2.28 11.18
C PRO A 38 -10.07 2.43 12.25
N ILE A 39 -9.84 1.80 13.39
CA ILE A 39 -10.68 1.92 14.60
C ILE A 39 -9.99 2.85 15.61
N LEU A 40 -10.74 3.74 16.22
CA LEU A 40 -10.23 4.61 17.28
C LEU A 40 -10.29 3.86 18.62
N GLU A 41 -9.13 3.61 19.21
CA GLU A 41 -8.96 2.91 20.46
C GLU A 41 -7.85 3.57 21.27
N GLY A 42 -8.09 3.89 22.54
CA GLY A 42 -7.10 4.56 23.38
C GLY A 42 -6.61 5.93 22.85
N GLY A 43 -7.39 6.61 22.01
CA GLY A 43 -7.01 7.87 21.37
C GLY A 43 -6.12 7.73 20.14
N ARG A 44 -5.89 6.52 19.65
CA ARG A 44 -5.09 6.17 18.47
C ARG A 44 -5.91 5.43 17.44
N TYR A 45 -5.55 5.55 16.18
CA TYR A 45 -6.16 4.81 15.07
C TYR A 45 -5.41 3.51 14.81
N HIS A 46 -6.09 2.38 14.93
CA HIS A 46 -5.53 1.03 14.79
C HIS A 46 -6.22 0.22 13.70
N TRP A 47 -5.51 -0.82 13.20
CA TRP A 47 -6.10 -1.85 12.35
C TRP A 47 -6.48 -3.09 13.16
N ASP A 48 -7.69 -3.62 12.93
CA ASP A 48 -8.13 -4.91 13.51
C ASP A 48 -7.56 -6.10 12.71
N VAL A 49 -6.26 -6.30 12.83
CA VAL A 49 -5.54 -7.35 12.09
C VAL A 49 -5.96 -8.77 12.49
N TYR A 50 -6.37 -8.97 13.74
CA TYR A 50 -6.85 -10.28 14.18
C TYR A 50 -8.22 -10.63 13.60
N GLY A 51 -9.15 -9.67 13.56
CA GLY A 51 -10.43 -9.83 12.89
C GLY A 51 -10.26 -10.09 11.40
N MET A 52 -9.35 -9.36 10.76
CA MET A 52 -9.01 -9.58 9.35
C MET A 52 -8.48 -10.99 9.11
N ALA A 53 -7.44 -11.42 9.85
CA ALA A 53 -6.83 -12.74 9.69
C ALA A 53 -7.85 -13.89 9.92
N ARG A 54 -8.70 -13.77 10.94
CA ARG A 54 -9.77 -14.74 11.22
C ARG A 54 -10.75 -14.85 10.06
N ASN A 55 -11.24 -13.73 9.55
CA ASN A 55 -12.20 -13.73 8.43
C ASN A 55 -11.58 -14.31 7.16
N MET A 56 -10.31 -13.97 6.87
CA MET A 56 -9.56 -14.52 5.72
C MET A 56 -9.41 -16.04 5.85
N ALA A 57 -8.96 -16.51 7.01
CA ALA A 57 -8.80 -17.94 7.28
C ALA A 57 -10.12 -18.71 7.11
N GLU A 58 -11.22 -18.18 7.63
CA GLU A 58 -12.54 -18.80 7.51
C GLU A 58 -12.98 -18.94 6.05
N VAL A 59 -12.89 -17.86 5.26
CA VAL A 59 -13.23 -17.88 3.82
C VAL A 59 -12.38 -18.88 3.05
N ILE A 60 -11.06 -18.88 3.29
CA ILE A 60 -10.12 -19.79 2.64
C ILE A 60 -10.44 -21.25 3.00
N ARG A 61 -10.69 -21.54 4.26
CA ARG A 61 -11.09 -22.86 4.75
C ARG A 61 -12.37 -23.34 4.09
N GLN A 62 -13.41 -22.51 4.10
CA GLN A 62 -14.72 -22.83 3.48
C GLN A 62 -14.58 -23.11 1.99
N ALA A 63 -13.80 -22.28 1.26
CA ALA A 63 -13.56 -22.49 -0.15
C ALA A 63 -12.76 -23.78 -0.42
N ALA A 64 -11.80 -24.11 0.43
CA ALA A 64 -10.94 -25.28 0.29
C ALA A 64 -11.63 -26.61 0.70
N MET A 65 -12.80 -26.57 1.36
CA MET A 65 -13.58 -27.79 1.65
C MET A 65 -13.99 -28.56 0.39
N LYS A 66 -14.04 -27.88 -0.74
CA LYS A 66 -14.43 -28.46 -2.04
C LYS A 66 -13.40 -28.16 -3.11
N GLY A 67 -13.40 -28.97 -4.16
CA GLY A 67 -12.54 -28.78 -5.33
C GLY A 67 -11.13 -29.34 -5.15
N GLU A 68 -10.20 -28.83 -5.93
CA GLU A 68 -8.80 -29.24 -5.97
C GLU A 68 -8.02 -28.67 -4.78
N PRO A 69 -6.87 -29.27 -4.42
CA PRO A 69 -5.96 -28.71 -3.43
C PRO A 69 -5.53 -27.29 -3.77
N VAL A 70 -5.42 -26.45 -2.74
CA VAL A 70 -4.88 -25.10 -2.87
C VAL A 70 -3.36 -25.15 -2.83
N LEU A 71 -2.71 -24.76 -3.91
CA LEU A 71 -1.24 -24.80 -4.01
C LEU A 71 -0.59 -23.74 -3.15
N SER A 72 -1.12 -22.50 -3.22
CA SER A 72 -0.52 -21.39 -2.48
C SER A 72 -1.53 -20.30 -2.12
N ILE A 73 -1.12 -19.51 -1.11
CA ILE A 73 -1.79 -18.28 -0.68
C ILE A 73 -0.77 -17.15 -0.74
N GLY A 74 -1.15 -16.00 -1.30
CA GLY A 74 -0.38 -14.76 -1.30
C GLY A 74 -1.19 -13.63 -0.69
N PHE A 75 -0.48 -12.67 -0.08
CA PHE A 75 -1.05 -11.46 0.51
C PHE A 75 -0.41 -10.24 -0.12
N ASP A 76 -1.20 -9.23 -0.45
CA ASP A 76 -0.72 -7.90 -0.73
C ASP A 76 -1.52 -6.84 0.04
N SER A 77 -0.98 -5.64 0.14
CA SER A 77 -1.58 -4.56 0.89
C SER A 77 -1.09 -3.20 0.41
N PHE A 78 -1.79 -2.16 0.84
CA PHE A 78 -1.26 -0.80 0.82
C PHE A 78 0.06 -0.72 1.61
N GLY A 79 0.91 0.26 1.27
CA GLY A 79 2.23 0.45 1.87
C GLY A 79 2.20 1.02 3.28
N THR A 80 3.38 1.10 3.87
CA THR A 80 3.77 1.83 5.08
C THR A 80 3.43 1.22 6.43
N ASP A 81 2.25 0.61 6.62
CA ASP A 81 1.80 0.14 7.92
C ASP A 81 2.40 -1.23 8.30
N PHE A 82 2.61 -1.41 9.58
CA PHE A 82 3.32 -2.57 10.13
C PHE A 82 2.82 -2.93 11.53
N GLY A 83 3.04 -4.17 11.92
CA GLY A 83 2.88 -4.66 13.29
C GLY A 83 4.23 -4.87 13.98
N LEU A 84 4.25 -4.68 15.29
CA LEU A 84 5.39 -4.93 16.15
C LEU A 84 5.11 -6.16 17.02
N LEU A 85 6.02 -7.14 16.96
CA LEU A 85 5.89 -8.36 17.75
C LEU A 85 7.06 -8.51 18.71
N ASP A 86 6.80 -9.21 19.82
CA ASP A 86 7.83 -9.60 20.77
C ASP A 86 8.61 -10.85 20.30
N GLU A 87 9.55 -11.31 21.11
CA GLU A 87 10.38 -12.49 20.82
C GLU A 87 9.57 -13.78 20.67
N SER A 88 8.41 -13.88 21.30
CA SER A 88 7.50 -15.04 21.17
C SER A 88 6.65 -14.99 19.91
N GLY A 89 6.67 -13.86 19.18
CA GLY A 89 5.82 -13.59 18.03
C GLY A 89 4.42 -13.09 18.41
N GLN A 90 4.22 -12.65 19.65
CA GLN A 90 2.98 -12.01 20.05
C GLN A 90 2.97 -10.55 19.61
N LEU A 91 1.86 -10.11 19.03
CA LEU A 91 1.65 -8.72 18.65
C LEU A 91 1.56 -7.85 19.92
N LEU A 92 2.45 -6.87 20.03
CA LEU A 92 2.59 -6.01 21.20
C LEU A 92 1.45 -4.99 21.34
N ASP A 93 0.93 -4.54 20.22
CA ASP A 93 -0.27 -3.72 20.10
C ASP A 93 -0.85 -3.88 18.70
N LYS A 94 -2.12 -3.51 18.51
CA LYS A 94 -2.71 -3.45 17.17
C LYS A 94 -1.91 -2.45 16.32
N PRO A 95 -1.59 -2.77 15.05
CA PRO A 95 -0.87 -1.84 14.19
C PRO A 95 -1.53 -0.47 14.12
N LEU A 96 -0.74 0.59 14.28
CA LEU A 96 -1.24 1.95 14.06
C LEU A 96 -1.52 2.16 12.56
N ALA A 97 -2.58 2.86 12.26
CA ALA A 97 -2.88 3.25 10.90
C ALA A 97 -2.03 4.45 10.46
N TYR A 98 -1.63 4.50 9.21
CA TYR A 98 -0.81 5.59 8.65
C TYR A 98 -1.45 6.98 8.78
N ARG A 99 -2.75 7.04 9.10
CA ARG A 99 -3.48 8.29 9.38
C ARG A 99 -3.52 8.65 10.85
N ASP A 100 -2.85 7.87 11.72
CA ASP A 100 -2.70 8.23 13.12
C ASP A 100 -1.79 9.45 13.28
N SER A 101 -2.06 10.27 14.29
CA SER A 101 -1.32 11.50 14.56
C SER A 101 0.10 11.28 15.11
N ILE A 102 0.52 10.04 15.31
CA ILE A 102 1.85 9.74 15.87
C ILE A 102 3.00 10.27 15.00
N SER A 103 2.77 10.40 13.70
CA SER A 103 3.76 10.93 12.75
C SER A 103 3.66 12.44 12.51
N ASP A 104 2.73 13.14 13.18
CA ASP A 104 2.52 14.57 12.99
C ASP A 104 3.77 15.38 13.41
N GLY A 105 4.18 16.29 12.55
CA GLY A 105 5.34 17.15 12.78
C GLY A 105 6.71 16.47 12.58
N MET A 106 6.77 15.15 12.38
CA MET A 106 8.03 14.43 12.22
C MET A 106 8.79 14.88 10.96
N TYR A 107 8.09 15.17 9.86
CA TYR A 107 8.73 15.67 8.65
C TYR A 107 9.52 16.96 8.93
N GLU A 108 8.88 17.93 9.54
CA GLU A 108 9.49 19.24 9.81
C GLU A 108 10.68 19.15 10.78
N LYS A 109 10.56 18.28 11.75
CA LYS A 109 11.55 18.14 12.82
C LYS A 109 12.77 17.32 12.41
N TYR A 110 12.59 16.24 11.61
CA TYR A 110 13.65 15.26 11.36
C TYR A 110 13.92 14.98 9.88
N PHE A 111 12.93 15.08 8.98
CA PHE A 111 13.07 14.56 7.63
C PHE A 111 13.23 15.62 6.55
N ARG A 112 12.99 16.88 6.84
CA ARG A 112 13.20 17.96 5.87
C ARG A 112 14.65 17.99 5.35
N GLU A 113 15.63 17.88 6.22
CA GLU A 113 17.05 17.84 5.83
C GLU A 113 17.44 16.49 5.24
N GLU A 114 16.74 15.41 5.61
CA GLU A 114 17.00 14.07 5.08
C GLU A 114 16.56 13.89 3.62
N GLU A 115 15.88 14.86 3.03
CA GLU A 115 15.63 14.89 1.57
C GLU A 115 16.93 14.84 0.74
N ARG A 116 18.07 15.23 1.31
CA ARG A 116 19.41 15.01 0.74
C ARG A 116 19.73 13.53 0.50
N ARG A 117 19.07 12.62 1.22
CA ARG A 117 19.24 11.16 1.05
C ARG A 117 18.46 10.58 -0.12
N TYR A 118 17.74 11.41 -0.89
CA TYR A 118 16.99 10.95 -2.04
C TYR A 118 17.77 9.98 -2.95
N PRO A 119 19.08 10.19 -3.24
CA PRO A 119 19.85 9.23 -4.04
C PRO A 119 20.00 7.85 -3.39
N ALA A 120 19.98 7.77 -2.08
CA ALA A 120 20.07 6.51 -1.34
C ALA A 120 18.71 5.84 -1.15
N VAL A 121 17.68 6.61 -0.72
CA VAL A 121 16.37 6.03 -0.39
C VAL A 121 15.43 5.94 -1.61
N GLY A 122 15.74 6.63 -2.70
CA GLY A 122 14.99 6.55 -3.95
C GLY A 122 13.66 7.29 -3.97
N GLY A 123 13.32 8.05 -2.95
CA GLY A 123 12.06 8.78 -2.87
C GLY A 123 12.08 9.91 -1.87
N THR A 124 11.14 10.83 -1.99
CA THR A 124 10.90 11.87 -0.99
C THR A 124 10.25 11.29 0.26
N PHE A 125 10.48 11.94 1.39
CA PHE A 125 9.82 11.57 2.64
C PHE A 125 8.44 12.24 2.70
N TRP A 126 7.38 11.46 2.70
CA TRP A 126 6.02 11.98 2.94
C TRP A 126 5.57 11.63 4.36
N THR A 127 4.65 12.41 4.90
CA THR A 127 4.28 12.41 6.32
C THR A 127 3.76 11.08 6.86
N THR A 128 3.35 10.15 6.03
CA THR A 128 2.79 8.86 6.43
C THR A 128 3.68 7.66 6.10
N CYS A 129 4.95 7.87 5.71
CA CYS A 129 5.85 6.72 5.48
C CYS A 129 6.28 6.09 6.80
N THR A 130 6.67 4.81 6.75
CA THR A 130 7.08 4.02 7.92
C THR A 130 8.15 4.71 8.76
N ALA A 131 9.13 5.37 8.12
CA ALA A 131 10.18 6.10 8.82
C ALA A 131 9.62 7.19 9.76
N HIS A 132 8.58 7.92 9.32
CA HIS A 132 7.92 8.94 10.16
C HIS A 132 7.13 8.32 11.31
N ILE A 133 6.40 7.23 11.04
CA ILE A 133 5.62 6.53 12.05
C ILE A 133 6.56 6.00 13.15
N LEU A 134 7.64 5.34 12.75
CA LEU A 134 8.64 4.83 13.71
C LEU A 134 9.33 5.94 14.49
N LYS A 135 9.67 7.06 13.82
CA LYS A 135 10.27 8.21 14.53
C LYS A 135 9.28 8.85 15.49
N GLY A 136 8.00 8.92 15.13
CA GLY A 136 6.96 9.37 16.05
C GLY A 136 6.75 8.43 17.25
N MET A 137 6.87 7.12 17.03
CA MET A 137 6.86 6.14 18.11
C MET A 137 8.06 6.30 19.06
N GLU A 138 9.25 6.54 18.51
CA GLU A 138 10.47 6.76 19.29
C GLU A 138 10.37 8.05 20.09
N GLU A 139 9.97 9.16 19.49
CA GLU A 139 9.80 10.47 20.15
C GLU A 139 8.74 10.47 21.25
N THR A 140 7.69 9.68 21.10
CA THR A 140 6.61 9.56 22.10
C THR A 140 6.86 8.46 23.12
N ASP A 141 8.03 7.85 23.07
CA ASP A 141 8.41 6.77 23.99
C ASP A 141 7.42 5.59 23.97
N TYR A 142 6.92 5.28 22.72
CA TYR A 142 5.87 4.27 22.53
C TYR A 142 6.31 2.89 22.98
N GLU A 143 5.70 2.39 24.04
CA GLU A 143 6.13 1.19 24.76
C GLU A 143 6.23 -0.08 23.88
N PRO A 144 5.32 -0.34 22.93
CA PRO A 144 5.47 -1.47 22.01
C PRO A 144 6.76 -1.43 21.18
N LEU A 145 7.24 -0.23 20.76
CA LEU A 145 8.48 -0.13 19.98
C LEU A 145 9.70 -0.58 20.78
N LYS A 146 9.76 -0.25 22.08
CA LYS A 146 10.87 -0.64 22.97
C LYS A 146 10.96 -2.16 23.17
N LYS A 147 9.82 -2.84 23.16
CA LYS A 147 9.72 -4.28 23.37
C LYS A 147 9.82 -5.07 22.07
N ALA A 148 9.73 -4.40 20.91
CA ALA A 148 9.71 -5.04 19.62
C ALA A 148 10.97 -5.88 19.35
N ARG A 149 10.75 -7.06 18.76
CA ARG A 149 11.80 -7.94 18.23
C ARG A 149 11.60 -8.18 16.73
N HIS A 150 10.38 -7.96 16.24
CA HIS A 150 10.05 -8.10 14.84
C HIS A 150 9.16 -6.96 14.39
N LEU A 151 9.50 -6.35 13.26
CA LEU A 151 8.65 -5.45 12.52
C LEU A 151 8.20 -6.17 11.25
N LEU A 152 6.88 -6.33 11.07
CA LEU A 152 6.31 -6.97 9.88
C LEU A 152 5.33 -6.02 9.22
N PHE A 153 5.52 -5.73 7.92
CA PHE A 153 4.54 -4.97 7.16
C PHE A 153 3.21 -5.71 7.09
N MET A 154 2.14 -5.02 6.79
CA MET A 154 0.79 -5.58 6.85
C MET A 154 0.65 -6.95 6.13
N PRO A 155 1.12 -7.15 4.88
CA PRO A 155 1.03 -8.46 4.23
C PRO A 155 1.97 -9.49 4.84
N ASP A 156 3.16 -9.07 5.31
CA ASP A 156 4.11 -9.95 6.01
C ASP A 156 3.53 -10.42 7.35
N LEU A 157 2.81 -9.53 8.06
CA LEU A 157 2.10 -9.85 9.29
C LEU A 157 0.98 -10.86 9.05
N MET A 158 0.22 -10.72 7.96
CA MET A 158 -0.78 -11.73 7.58
C MET A 158 -0.11 -13.06 7.25
N ALA A 159 0.97 -13.05 6.48
CA ALA A 159 1.73 -14.27 6.19
C ALA A 159 2.28 -14.91 7.48
N PHE A 160 2.73 -14.11 8.45
CA PHE A 160 3.12 -14.60 9.78
C PHE A 160 1.96 -15.25 10.54
N PHE A 161 0.79 -14.64 10.58
CA PHE A 161 -0.37 -15.27 11.24
C PHE A 161 -0.72 -16.61 10.61
N PHE A 162 -0.50 -16.78 9.32
CA PHE A 162 -0.80 -18.02 8.60
C PHE A 162 0.31 -19.07 8.68
N THR A 163 1.57 -18.69 8.92
CA THR A 163 2.72 -19.61 8.86
C THR A 163 3.56 -19.69 10.14
N GLY A 164 3.53 -18.65 10.96
CA GLY A 164 4.48 -18.48 12.07
C GLY A 164 5.89 -18.07 11.64
N LYS A 165 6.12 -17.70 10.37
CA LYS A 165 7.43 -17.33 9.86
C LYS A 165 7.51 -15.82 9.63
N THR A 166 8.58 -15.20 10.11
CA THR A 166 8.85 -13.78 9.95
C THR A 166 9.65 -13.52 8.69
N VAL A 167 9.20 -12.58 7.88
CA VAL A 167 9.88 -12.10 6.67
C VAL A 167 9.58 -10.62 6.49
N ASN A 168 10.41 -9.91 5.70
CA ASN A 168 10.03 -8.65 5.08
C ASN A 168 10.18 -8.78 3.56
N GLU A 169 9.09 -8.57 2.82
CA GLU A 169 9.14 -8.66 1.37
C GLU A 169 9.59 -7.32 0.78
N THR A 170 10.40 -7.37 -0.27
CA THR A 170 11.12 -6.21 -0.83
C THR A 170 10.19 -5.14 -1.36
N THR A 171 9.11 -5.48 -2.07
CA THR A 171 8.26 -4.47 -2.73
C THR A 171 7.51 -3.61 -1.71
N ILE A 172 7.06 -4.21 -0.61
CA ILE A 172 6.41 -3.47 0.48
C ILE A 172 7.44 -2.73 1.34
N ALA A 173 8.59 -3.34 1.61
CA ALA A 173 9.65 -2.73 2.41
C ALA A 173 10.18 -1.43 1.81
N THR A 174 10.22 -1.29 0.48
CA THR A 174 10.67 -0.04 -0.18
C THR A 174 9.76 1.15 0.09
N THR A 175 8.51 0.93 0.52
CA THR A 175 7.60 2.02 0.90
C THR A 175 8.02 2.70 2.20
N SER A 176 8.83 2.03 3.02
CA SER A 176 9.26 2.50 4.34
C SER A 176 10.16 3.73 4.34
N ARG A 177 10.90 3.96 3.25
CA ARG A 177 12.00 4.94 3.17
C ARG A 177 13.20 4.62 4.07
N LEU A 178 13.35 3.37 4.48
CA LEU A 178 14.44 2.88 5.32
C LEU A 178 15.43 1.96 4.58
N LEU A 179 15.28 1.82 3.26
CA LEU A 179 16.19 1.03 2.44
C LEU A 179 17.15 1.90 1.66
N ASN A 180 18.34 1.36 1.39
CA ASN A 180 19.16 1.79 0.26
C ASN A 180 18.57 1.19 -1.01
N ILE A 181 17.93 2.01 -1.83
CA ILE A 181 17.16 1.55 -2.99
C ILE A 181 18.05 0.89 -4.05
N GLY A 182 19.27 1.40 -4.24
CA GLY A 182 20.22 0.86 -5.23
C GLY A 182 20.79 -0.49 -4.83
N LYS A 183 20.94 -0.75 -3.51
CA LYS A 183 21.43 -2.02 -2.97
C LYS A 183 20.29 -3.00 -2.68
N ARG A 184 19.05 -2.54 -2.57
CA ARG A 184 17.89 -3.31 -2.12
C ARG A 184 18.12 -3.94 -0.74
N GLU A 185 18.68 -3.15 0.17
CA GLU A 185 19.04 -3.57 1.53
C GLU A 185 18.58 -2.51 2.53
N TRP A 186 18.35 -2.92 3.78
CA TRP A 186 18.10 -1.98 4.86
C TRP A 186 19.27 -1.01 5.03
N ASP A 187 18.99 0.28 5.16
CA ASP A 187 19.99 1.29 5.52
C ASP A 187 20.12 1.36 7.05
N TYR A 188 20.81 0.37 7.62
CA TYR A 188 20.95 0.27 9.08
C TYR A 188 21.58 1.52 9.70
N ALA A 189 22.52 2.17 9.01
CA ALA A 189 23.12 3.41 9.51
C ALA A 189 22.09 4.54 9.61
N PHE A 190 21.16 4.61 8.65
CA PHE A 190 20.07 5.57 8.70
C PHE A 190 19.04 5.20 9.78
N ILE A 191 18.65 3.93 9.88
CA ILE A 191 17.73 3.42 10.91
C ILE A 191 18.25 3.77 12.29
N GLU A 192 19.52 3.48 12.58
CA GLU A 192 20.17 3.81 13.87
C GLU A 192 20.26 5.31 14.11
N SER A 193 20.49 6.13 13.07
CA SER A 193 20.51 7.59 13.20
C SER A 193 19.16 8.19 13.59
N LEU A 194 18.08 7.47 13.36
CA LEU A 194 16.73 7.83 13.82
C LEU A 194 16.44 7.39 15.26
N GLY A 195 17.40 6.75 15.95
CA GLY A 195 17.22 6.19 17.29
C GLY A 195 16.53 4.81 17.30
N LEU A 196 16.43 4.15 16.14
CA LEU A 196 15.72 2.89 15.99
C LEU A 196 16.69 1.69 16.03
N SER A 197 16.25 0.57 16.57
CA SER A 197 17.02 -0.67 16.52
C SER A 197 16.93 -1.33 15.17
N GLY A 198 18.07 -1.57 14.52
CA GLY A 198 18.14 -2.33 13.27
C GLY A 198 17.73 -3.81 13.44
N SER A 199 17.77 -4.35 14.65
CA SER A 199 17.52 -5.77 14.92
C SER A 199 16.06 -6.21 14.73
N ILE A 200 15.11 -5.27 14.66
CA ILE A 200 13.70 -5.59 14.44
C ILE A 200 13.36 -5.87 12.97
N PHE A 201 14.25 -5.50 12.04
CA PHE A 201 14.06 -5.66 10.60
C PHE A 201 14.62 -7.00 10.13
N HIS A 202 13.81 -7.76 9.40
CA HIS A 202 14.20 -9.04 8.85
C HIS A 202 14.96 -8.91 7.52
N PRO A 203 15.79 -9.89 7.16
CA PRO A 203 16.37 -9.96 5.82
C PRO A 203 15.26 -9.91 4.75
N LEU A 204 15.47 -9.08 3.74
CA LEU A 204 14.51 -8.90 2.66
C LEU A 204 14.36 -10.19 1.84
N LYS A 205 13.15 -10.46 1.41
CA LYS A 205 12.80 -11.57 0.51
C LYS A 205 12.16 -11.01 -0.76
N GLU A 206 12.55 -11.57 -1.88
CA GLU A 206 11.96 -11.20 -3.16
C GLU A 206 10.59 -11.85 -3.34
N ALA A 207 9.73 -11.20 -4.11
CA ALA A 207 8.44 -11.76 -4.52
C ALA A 207 8.63 -13.13 -5.21
N GLY A 208 7.72 -14.05 -4.92
CA GLY A 208 7.81 -15.46 -5.34
C GLY A 208 8.49 -16.37 -4.32
N THR A 209 9.11 -15.83 -3.25
CA THR A 209 9.73 -16.63 -2.20
C THR A 209 8.68 -17.35 -1.35
N MET A 210 8.89 -18.63 -1.09
CA MET A 210 8.06 -19.37 -0.12
C MET A 210 8.36 -18.87 1.29
N VAL A 211 7.34 -18.36 1.99
CA VAL A 211 7.41 -17.96 3.40
C VAL A 211 7.35 -19.18 4.30
N GLY A 212 6.42 -20.06 4.05
CA GLY A 212 6.23 -21.28 4.83
C GLY A 212 5.00 -22.07 4.39
N ARG A 213 4.69 -23.12 5.13
CA ARG A 213 3.41 -23.84 5.03
C ARG A 213 2.40 -23.26 6.01
N LEU A 214 1.13 -23.48 5.74
CA LEU A 214 0.08 -23.09 6.68
C LEU A 214 0.30 -23.75 8.05
N ARG A 215 -0.02 -23.01 9.11
CA ARG A 215 -0.11 -23.56 10.45
C ARG A 215 -1.16 -24.66 10.50
N GLU A 216 -0.92 -25.67 11.33
CA GLU A 216 -1.81 -26.81 11.47
C GLU A 216 -3.23 -26.38 11.85
N GLU A 217 -3.38 -25.43 12.76
CA GLU A 217 -4.69 -24.93 13.20
C GLU A 217 -5.52 -24.28 12.08
N ILE A 218 -4.88 -23.76 11.02
CA ILE A 218 -5.57 -23.22 9.84
C ILE A 218 -5.93 -24.34 8.87
N ALA A 219 -5.07 -25.34 8.70
CA ALA A 219 -5.29 -26.45 7.78
C ALA A 219 -6.12 -27.60 8.37
N ALA A 220 -6.26 -27.68 9.72
CA ALA A 220 -6.94 -28.78 10.41
C ALA A 220 -8.35 -29.03 9.88
N GLY A 221 -8.65 -30.29 9.55
CA GLY A 221 -9.95 -30.70 9.04
C GLY A 221 -10.24 -30.29 7.58
N VAL A 222 -9.28 -29.71 6.87
CA VAL A 222 -9.41 -29.30 5.46
C VAL A 222 -8.29 -29.93 4.63
N PRO A 223 -8.48 -31.15 4.07
CA PRO A 223 -7.42 -31.89 3.36
C PRO A 223 -6.77 -31.09 2.22
N ASN A 224 -7.52 -30.27 1.52
CA ASN A 224 -7.03 -29.46 0.41
C ASN A 224 -6.11 -28.30 0.82
N LEU A 225 -5.93 -28.05 2.13
CA LEU A 225 -4.99 -27.06 2.68
C LEU A 225 -3.72 -27.70 3.26
N LYS A 226 -3.63 -29.01 3.36
CA LYS A 226 -2.54 -29.72 4.06
C LYS A 226 -1.14 -29.33 3.58
N ASP A 227 -0.98 -29.19 2.27
CA ASP A 227 0.31 -28.89 1.63
C ASP A 227 0.41 -27.46 1.08
N THR A 228 -0.56 -26.61 1.42
CA THR A 228 -0.61 -25.23 0.94
C THR A 228 0.59 -24.43 1.42
N ALA A 229 1.28 -23.81 0.46
CA ALA A 229 2.36 -22.87 0.74
C ALA A 229 1.82 -21.43 0.88
N VAL A 230 2.44 -20.64 1.75
CA VAL A 230 2.30 -19.19 1.72
C VAL A 230 3.49 -18.61 0.98
N ILE A 231 3.22 -17.81 -0.03
CA ILE A 231 4.22 -17.19 -0.90
C ILE A 231 4.23 -15.69 -0.64
N ALA A 232 5.41 -15.10 -0.46
CA ALA A 232 5.57 -13.67 -0.53
C ALA A 232 5.19 -13.22 -1.96
N ALA A 233 4.04 -12.62 -2.12
CA ALA A 233 3.61 -12.05 -3.40
C ALA A 233 4.44 -10.79 -3.70
N ALA A 234 4.09 -10.01 -4.71
CA ALA A 234 4.50 -8.63 -4.76
C ALA A 234 3.66 -7.88 -3.70
N CYS A 235 4.15 -7.85 -2.47
CA CYS A 235 3.34 -7.54 -1.28
C CYS A 235 2.78 -6.10 -1.23
N HIS A 236 3.34 -5.16 -1.98
CA HIS A 236 2.71 -3.86 -2.21
C HIS A 236 1.63 -3.98 -3.32
N ASP A 237 0.37 -3.62 -3.04
CA ASP A 237 -0.78 -3.74 -3.94
C ASP A 237 -0.52 -3.15 -5.34
N THR A 238 0.13 -1.99 -5.40
CA THR A 238 0.54 -1.38 -6.66
C THR A 238 1.59 -2.23 -7.39
N ALA A 239 2.49 -2.93 -6.67
CA ALA A 239 3.45 -3.85 -7.30
C ALA A 239 2.73 -5.06 -7.89
N SER A 240 1.77 -5.63 -7.15
CA SER A 240 0.92 -6.72 -7.62
C SER A 240 0.13 -6.33 -8.88
N ALA A 241 -0.44 -5.12 -8.90
CA ALA A 241 -1.18 -4.63 -10.07
C ALA A 241 -0.26 -4.44 -11.28
N VAL A 242 0.90 -3.80 -11.10
CA VAL A 242 1.83 -3.47 -12.18
C VAL A 242 2.49 -4.70 -12.79
N VAL A 243 2.70 -5.76 -12.01
CA VAL A 243 3.31 -7.00 -12.51
C VAL A 243 2.48 -7.67 -13.63
N THR A 244 1.19 -7.35 -13.70
CA THR A 244 0.29 -7.89 -14.73
C THR A 244 0.37 -7.16 -16.07
N ILE A 245 1.06 -6.02 -16.12
CA ILE A 245 1.19 -5.23 -17.35
C ILE A 245 2.29 -5.87 -18.20
N PRO A 246 2.01 -6.21 -19.48
CA PRO A 246 3.03 -6.74 -20.37
C PRO A 246 4.21 -5.76 -20.49
N GLU A 247 5.43 -6.29 -20.45
CA GLU A 247 6.63 -5.50 -20.68
C GLU A 247 6.67 -4.99 -22.13
N LEU A 248 6.19 -3.80 -22.33
CA LEU A 248 6.37 -3.09 -23.58
C LEU A 248 7.47 -2.05 -23.41
N PRO A 249 8.41 -1.94 -24.34
CA PRO A 249 9.36 -0.84 -24.36
C PRO A 249 8.63 0.50 -24.27
N ALA A 250 9.07 1.38 -23.38
CA ALA A 250 8.46 2.70 -23.16
C ALA A 250 6.98 2.69 -22.67
N CYS A 251 6.54 1.61 -22.03
CA CYS A 251 5.22 1.57 -21.43
C CYS A 251 5.19 2.41 -20.14
N SER A 252 4.21 3.29 -20.01
CA SER A 252 3.84 3.94 -18.76
C SER A 252 2.48 3.43 -18.30
N PHE A 253 2.27 3.38 -16.99
CA PHE A 253 1.00 2.98 -16.40
C PHE A 253 0.41 4.08 -15.54
N ILE A 254 -0.90 4.02 -15.35
CA ILE A 254 -1.62 4.79 -14.34
C ILE A 254 -2.50 3.80 -13.56
N SER A 255 -2.21 3.65 -12.26
CA SER A 255 -3.14 3.03 -11.33
C SER A 255 -4.05 4.12 -10.80
N SER A 256 -5.32 4.11 -11.25
CA SER A 256 -6.27 5.19 -10.99
C SER A 256 -7.21 4.84 -9.84
N GLY A 257 -7.22 5.68 -8.81
CA GLY A 257 -8.08 5.59 -7.65
C GLY A 257 -8.27 6.96 -7.01
N THR A 258 -8.74 7.02 -5.78
CA THR A 258 -8.78 8.27 -4.97
C THR A 258 -7.40 8.94 -4.99
N TRP A 259 -6.34 8.17 -4.76
CA TRP A 259 -4.98 8.48 -5.18
C TRP A 259 -4.69 7.77 -6.50
N SER A 260 -4.02 8.46 -7.40
CA SER A 260 -3.52 7.85 -8.63
C SER A 260 -2.01 7.74 -8.61
N VAL A 261 -1.49 6.63 -9.12
CA VAL A 261 -0.05 6.40 -9.23
C VAL A 261 0.29 6.29 -10.71
N LYS A 262 1.10 7.24 -11.20
CA LYS A 262 1.63 7.20 -12.57
C LYS A 262 3.08 6.77 -12.52
N GLY A 263 3.49 5.87 -13.42
CA GLY A 263 4.88 5.42 -13.45
C GLY A 263 5.28 4.59 -14.64
N ILE A 264 6.52 4.13 -14.54
CA ILE A 264 7.14 3.17 -15.46
C ILE A 264 7.82 2.06 -14.65
N VAL A 265 8.07 0.93 -15.27
CA VAL A 265 8.96 -0.11 -14.74
C VAL A 265 10.35 0.07 -15.35
N ALA A 266 11.39 -0.03 -14.53
CA ALA A 266 12.78 0.19 -14.90
C ALA A 266 13.68 -0.89 -14.30
N ASP A 267 14.84 -1.12 -14.94
CA ASP A 267 15.84 -2.08 -14.48
C ASP A 267 16.78 -1.51 -13.38
N ALA A 268 16.79 -0.20 -13.23
CA ALA A 268 17.57 0.50 -12.21
C ALA A 268 16.78 1.69 -11.64
N PRO A 269 17.08 2.14 -10.40
CA PRO A 269 16.40 3.28 -9.81
C PRO A 269 16.86 4.60 -10.47
N TYR A 270 15.95 5.52 -10.68
CA TYR A 270 16.20 6.86 -11.16
C TYR A 270 16.28 7.85 -9.99
N VAL A 271 17.48 8.17 -9.56
CA VAL A 271 17.75 8.97 -8.34
C VAL A 271 18.38 10.34 -8.63
N SER A 272 18.10 10.90 -9.81
CA SER A 272 18.61 12.22 -10.20
C SER A 272 17.92 13.37 -9.43
N THR A 273 18.58 14.53 -9.39
CA THR A 273 17.99 15.77 -8.85
C THR A 273 16.64 16.08 -9.53
N LYS A 274 16.56 15.91 -10.86
CA LYS A 274 15.31 16.11 -11.59
C LYS A 274 14.19 15.18 -11.12
N ALA A 275 14.50 13.90 -10.86
CA ALA A 275 13.52 12.94 -10.34
C ALA A 275 13.03 13.37 -8.94
N ARG A 276 13.92 13.82 -8.06
CA ARG A 276 13.59 14.38 -6.75
C ARG A 276 12.67 15.61 -6.88
N ASP A 277 13.04 16.57 -7.72
CA ASP A 277 12.29 17.83 -7.88
C ASP A 277 10.87 17.59 -8.42
N TYR A 278 10.69 16.54 -9.23
CA TYR A 278 9.38 16.06 -9.66
C TYR A 278 8.71 15.12 -8.64
N LYS A 279 9.27 14.98 -7.43
CA LYS A 279 8.73 14.11 -6.37
C LYS A 279 8.49 12.68 -6.85
N MET A 280 9.38 12.17 -7.71
CA MET A 280 9.34 10.77 -8.14
C MET A 280 9.81 9.87 -7.01
N CYS A 281 9.26 8.68 -6.95
CA CYS A 281 9.64 7.66 -6.00
C CYS A 281 10.07 6.39 -6.74
N ASN A 282 11.14 5.76 -6.29
CA ASN A 282 11.53 4.44 -6.74
C ASN A 282 11.09 3.43 -5.68
N GLU A 283 10.32 2.46 -6.10
CA GLU A 283 9.86 1.37 -5.26
C GLU A 283 10.21 0.03 -5.91
N GLY A 284 10.38 -0.99 -5.07
CA GLY A 284 10.70 -2.33 -5.55
C GLY A 284 9.59 -2.91 -6.42
N GLN A 285 10.00 -3.64 -7.45
CA GLN A 285 9.16 -4.46 -8.31
C GLN A 285 9.77 -5.87 -8.33
N PRO A 286 8.97 -6.93 -8.52
CA PRO A 286 9.50 -8.28 -8.69
C PRO A 286 10.61 -8.39 -9.75
N TRP A 287 11.41 -9.43 -9.64
CA TRP A 287 12.52 -9.76 -10.56
C TRP A 287 13.64 -8.71 -10.58
N GLY A 288 13.91 -8.08 -9.43
CA GLY A 288 14.99 -7.08 -9.31
C GLY A 288 14.69 -5.73 -9.96
N LYS A 289 13.47 -5.52 -10.48
CA LYS A 289 13.08 -4.28 -11.13
C LYS A 289 12.60 -3.22 -10.14
N TYR A 290 12.36 -2.03 -10.66
CA TYR A 290 11.90 -0.85 -9.91
C TYR A 290 10.69 -0.24 -10.60
N ARG A 291 9.79 0.32 -9.82
CA ARG A 291 8.76 1.24 -10.28
C ARG A 291 9.23 2.65 -10.00
N LEU A 292 9.49 3.42 -11.05
CA LEU A 292 9.64 4.87 -10.92
C LEU A 292 8.23 5.47 -11.00
N ILE A 293 7.73 5.93 -9.89
CA ILE A 293 6.34 6.35 -9.73
C ILE A 293 6.22 7.78 -9.20
N ARG A 294 5.09 8.38 -9.46
CA ARG A 294 4.63 9.59 -8.80
C ARG A 294 3.20 9.38 -8.32
N ASN A 295 2.97 9.65 -7.05
CA ASN A 295 1.63 9.78 -6.50
C ASN A 295 1.07 11.15 -6.94
N ILE A 296 -0.16 11.13 -7.43
CA ILE A 296 -0.93 12.33 -7.80
C ILE A 296 -2.30 12.25 -7.14
N THR A 297 -2.81 13.39 -6.73
CA THR A 297 -4.20 13.47 -6.27
C THR A 297 -5.11 13.11 -7.45
N GLY A 298 -5.69 11.92 -7.40
CA GLY A 298 -6.44 11.35 -8.53
C GLY A 298 -7.93 11.67 -8.49
N LEU A 299 -8.76 10.64 -8.32
CA LEU A 299 -10.21 10.78 -8.29
C LEU A 299 -10.74 11.52 -7.05
N TRP A 300 -9.89 11.81 -6.07
CA TRP A 300 -10.25 12.62 -4.90
C TRP A 300 -11.01 13.90 -5.26
N LEU A 301 -10.54 14.65 -6.29
CA LEU A 301 -11.21 15.87 -6.71
C LEU A 301 -12.63 15.59 -7.21
N VAL A 302 -12.79 14.51 -7.98
CA VAL A 302 -14.11 14.08 -8.51
C VAL A 302 -15.01 13.62 -7.37
N GLU A 303 -14.47 12.85 -6.42
CA GLU A 303 -15.19 12.37 -5.23
C GLU A 303 -15.65 13.56 -4.36
N GLU A 304 -14.79 14.55 -4.16
CA GLU A 304 -15.14 15.76 -3.40
C GLU A 304 -16.16 16.66 -4.12
N CYS A 305 -16.09 16.78 -5.45
CA CYS A 305 -17.14 17.42 -6.22
C CYS A 305 -18.48 16.70 -6.05
N ALA A 306 -18.50 15.39 -6.24
CA ALA A 306 -19.72 14.58 -6.06
C ALA A 306 -20.27 14.68 -4.63
N ARG A 307 -19.40 14.65 -3.61
CA ARG A 307 -19.79 14.86 -2.21
C ARG A 307 -20.41 16.22 -1.98
N TYR A 308 -19.80 17.27 -2.50
CA TYR A 308 -20.31 18.66 -2.38
C TYR A 308 -21.68 18.81 -3.05
N TRP A 309 -21.83 18.33 -4.29
CA TRP A 309 -23.10 18.37 -5.02
C TRP A 309 -24.19 17.59 -4.29
N LYS A 310 -23.86 16.44 -3.71
CA LYS A 310 -24.81 15.68 -2.88
C LYS A 310 -25.30 16.46 -1.67
N GLN A 311 -24.43 17.22 -1.01
CA GLN A 311 -24.82 18.13 0.09
C GLN A 311 -25.75 19.25 -0.37
N LYS A 312 -25.69 19.60 -1.66
CA LYS A 312 -26.58 20.58 -2.30
C LYS A 312 -27.86 19.93 -2.86
N GLY A 313 -28.11 18.67 -2.60
CA GLY A 313 -29.31 17.95 -3.03
C GLY A 313 -29.21 17.34 -4.44
N MET A 314 -28.03 17.33 -5.04
CA MET A 314 -27.77 16.70 -6.34
C MET A 314 -27.11 15.33 -6.11
N ASP A 315 -27.83 14.22 -6.34
CA ASP A 315 -27.28 12.87 -6.19
C ASP A 315 -26.60 12.42 -7.50
N ILE A 316 -25.39 12.89 -7.71
CA ILE A 316 -24.59 12.59 -8.90
C ILE A 316 -23.66 11.42 -8.58
N GLN A 317 -23.74 10.37 -9.39
CA GLN A 317 -22.90 9.18 -9.26
C GLN A 317 -21.64 9.30 -10.12
N ILE A 318 -20.46 8.96 -9.57
CA ILE A 318 -19.17 9.06 -10.28
C ILE A 318 -19.16 8.33 -11.63
N PRO A 319 -19.75 7.12 -11.78
CA PRO A 319 -19.85 6.48 -13.10
C PRO A 319 -20.66 7.28 -14.11
N GLU A 320 -21.63 8.07 -13.64
CA GLU A 320 -22.41 8.94 -14.52
C GLU A 320 -21.59 10.15 -14.98
N LEU A 321 -20.86 10.79 -14.06
CA LEU A 321 -19.90 11.86 -14.40
C LEU A 321 -18.90 11.41 -15.46
N ALA A 322 -18.34 10.20 -15.31
CA ALA A 322 -17.40 9.64 -16.29
C ALA A 322 -18.05 9.46 -17.68
N ARG A 323 -19.31 9.02 -17.74
CA ARG A 323 -20.08 8.90 -19.00
C ARG A 323 -20.40 10.25 -19.64
N GLN A 324 -20.68 11.25 -18.82
CA GLN A 324 -20.94 12.62 -19.32
C GLN A 324 -19.63 13.23 -19.85
N ALA A 325 -18.53 13.14 -19.10
CA ALA A 325 -17.23 13.64 -19.52
C ALA A 325 -16.75 13.05 -20.88
N GLN A 326 -17.11 11.80 -21.21
CA GLN A 326 -16.80 11.20 -22.50
C GLN A 326 -17.51 11.88 -23.68
N LYS A 327 -18.61 12.60 -23.45
CA LYS A 327 -19.41 13.27 -24.47
C LYS A 327 -19.03 14.73 -24.65
N GLU A 328 -18.32 15.27 -23.67
CA GLU A 328 -17.89 16.68 -23.70
C GLU A 328 -16.64 16.86 -24.58
N ALA A 329 -16.52 18.06 -25.14
CA ALA A 329 -15.27 18.46 -25.78
C ALA A 329 -14.13 18.55 -24.74
N ALA A 330 -12.89 18.30 -25.20
CA ALA A 330 -11.74 18.44 -24.33
C ALA A 330 -11.67 19.88 -23.80
N PHE A 331 -11.75 20.01 -22.44
CA PHE A 331 -11.65 21.32 -21.81
C PHE A 331 -10.19 21.77 -21.80
N PRO A 332 -9.88 23.03 -22.20
CA PRO A 332 -8.51 23.48 -22.42
C PRO A 332 -7.74 23.73 -21.12
N SER A 333 -8.45 23.89 -19.99
CA SER A 333 -7.80 24.23 -18.73
C SER A 333 -7.25 22.99 -18.02
N MET A 334 -6.06 23.13 -17.46
CA MET A 334 -5.37 22.07 -16.73
C MET A 334 -5.11 22.49 -15.29
N ILE A 335 -5.50 21.65 -14.34
CA ILE A 335 -5.24 21.89 -12.93
C ILE A 335 -4.06 21.03 -12.45
N TYR A 336 -3.21 21.62 -11.61
CA TYR A 336 -2.21 20.87 -10.89
C TYR A 336 -2.84 20.25 -9.65
N THR A 337 -3.21 18.99 -9.73
CA THR A 337 -4.03 18.31 -8.72
C THR A 337 -3.40 18.28 -7.32
N ASP A 338 -2.07 18.42 -7.23
CA ASP A 338 -1.32 18.46 -5.95
C ASP A 338 -1.18 19.89 -5.40
N ALA A 339 -1.87 20.87 -5.97
CA ALA A 339 -1.88 22.23 -5.43
C ALA A 339 -2.53 22.25 -4.02
N PRO A 340 -2.01 23.08 -3.10
CA PRO A 340 -2.55 23.19 -1.73
C PRO A 340 -4.05 23.48 -1.66
N ASP A 341 -4.59 24.15 -2.69
CA ASP A 341 -6.01 24.45 -2.83
C ASP A 341 -6.89 23.20 -2.72
N PHE A 342 -6.41 22.07 -3.23
CA PHE A 342 -7.16 20.82 -3.35
C PHE A 342 -6.92 19.81 -2.21
N ALA A 343 -6.03 20.14 -1.27
CA ALA A 343 -5.64 19.23 -0.21
C ALA A 343 -6.75 18.93 0.82
N ARG A 344 -7.69 19.85 0.98
CA ARG A 344 -8.75 19.76 2.00
C ARG A 344 -10.13 19.67 1.38
N GLN A 345 -11.03 19.00 2.10
CA GLN A 345 -12.47 18.97 1.79
C GLN A 345 -13.07 20.38 1.67
N GLY A 346 -14.23 20.48 1.03
CA GLY A 346 -14.99 21.72 0.92
C GLY A 346 -15.71 21.86 -0.43
N ASP A 347 -15.94 23.10 -0.86
CA ASP A 347 -16.48 23.41 -2.18
C ASP A 347 -15.41 23.17 -3.25
N MET A 348 -15.26 21.93 -3.66
CA MET A 348 -14.23 21.57 -4.64
C MET A 348 -14.51 22.17 -6.03
N PRO A 349 -15.73 22.22 -6.54
CA PRO A 349 -16.03 22.94 -7.77
C PRO A 349 -15.55 24.40 -7.76
N GLU A 350 -15.83 25.14 -6.69
CA GLU A 350 -15.38 26.53 -6.58
C GLU A 350 -13.86 26.65 -6.44
N LYS A 351 -13.22 25.73 -5.72
CA LYS A 351 -11.75 25.70 -5.65
C LYS A 351 -11.11 25.50 -7.02
N ILE A 352 -11.69 24.64 -7.88
CA ILE A 352 -11.23 24.45 -9.26
C ILE A 352 -11.41 25.72 -10.08
N ARG A 353 -12.56 26.38 -9.99
CA ARG A 353 -12.82 27.67 -10.66
C ARG A 353 -11.83 28.74 -10.23
N ALA A 354 -11.65 28.91 -8.92
CA ALA A 354 -10.70 29.87 -8.35
C ALA A 354 -9.25 29.59 -8.78
N TYR A 355 -8.86 28.30 -8.88
CA TYR A 355 -7.56 27.91 -9.40
C TYR A 355 -7.40 28.32 -10.87
N CYS A 356 -8.36 28.04 -11.74
CA CYS A 356 -8.34 28.43 -13.15
C CYS A 356 -8.26 29.95 -13.29
N GLN A 357 -9.09 30.70 -12.55
CA GLN A 357 -9.06 32.16 -12.54
C GLN A 357 -7.68 32.68 -12.15
N ARG A 358 -7.11 32.21 -11.06
CA ARG A 358 -5.80 32.65 -10.55
C ARG A 358 -4.65 32.33 -11.52
N THR A 359 -4.76 31.26 -12.26
CA THR A 359 -3.75 30.83 -13.25
C THR A 359 -4.01 31.35 -14.66
N GLY A 360 -5.00 32.22 -14.84
CA GLY A 360 -5.34 32.83 -16.13
C GLY A 360 -5.90 31.86 -17.16
N GLN A 361 -6.54 30.79 -16.70
CA GLN A 361 -7.14 29.76 -17.54
C GLN A 361 -8.66 29.96 -17.66
N GLU A 362 -9.26 29.37 -18.68
CA GLU A 362 -10.70 29.32 -18.83
C GLU A 362 -11.36 28.63 -17.62
N MET A 363 -12.41 29.23 -17.08
CA MET A 363 -13.12 28.69 -15.93
C MET A 363 -14.21 27.74 -16.40
N PRO A 364 -14.35 26.54 -15.77
CA PRO A 364 -15.50 25.68 -16.03
C PRO A 364 -16.79 26.40 -15.58
N GLU A 365 -17.86 26.26 -16.36
CA GLU A 365 -19.11 26.99 -16.10
C GLU A 365 -19.85 26.44 -14.87
N HIS A 366 -19.89 25.11 -14.69
CA HIS A 366 -20.49 24.45 -13.52
C HIS A 366 -19.97 23.01 -13.32
#